data_27e76b22839b0bd929f3c68a17ace96a
#
_entry.id   27e76b22839b0bd929f3c68a17ace96a
#
_cell.length_a   1.000
_cell.length_b   1.000
_cell.length_c   1.000
_cell.angle_alpha   90.00
_cell.angle_beta   90.00
_cell.angle_gamma   90.00
#
_symmetry.space_group_name_H-M   'P 1'
#
loop_
_entity.id
_entity.type
_entity.pdbx_description
1 polymer ?
#
loop_
_entity_poly.entity_id
_entity_poly.type
_entity_poly.pdbx_seq_one_letter_code
_entity_poly.pdbx_strand_id
1 'polypeptide(L)'
;MLRWFLRRKLDAEEKKLGESMDYLRHVVDTSPTAFLRFASIMPFANSRKVLPKEAWYVAQIVSLQHEDCGPCLQITVTLAQKDRVDVGMMRAVLDGNKSQLSEEMADVYNFAQSIAHSDTDPDALREKLRTRYGDRGLIELAYAIASSRIPPTVKSVLGYAKSCKEVSITTTAMPTRENVV
;
A
#
# COMPACT_ATOMS: atom_id res chain seq x y z
N MET A 1 -21.14 -22.33 8.11
CA MET A 1 -20.13 -22.70 7.11
C MET A 1 -19.38 -21.51 6.51
N LEU A 2 -20.08 -20.49 5.98
CA LEU A 2 -19.43 -19.34 5.34
C LEU A 2 -18.43 -18.59 6.27
N ARG A 3 -18.84 -18.24 7.50
CA ARG A 3 -17.97 -17.56 8.49
C ARG A 3 -16.68 -18.34 8.75
N TRP A 4 -16.78 -19.63 8.96
CA TRP A 4 -15.61 -20.50 9.21
C TRP A 4 -14.64 -20.48 8.02
N PHE A 5 -15.15 -20.55 6.78
CA PHE A 5 -14.32 -20.49 5.58
C PHE A 5 -13.64 -19.14 5.42
N LEU A 6 -14.35 -18.04 5.65
CA LEU A 6 -13.80 -16.69 5.58
C LEU A 6 -12.70 -16.47 6.65
N ARG A 7 -12.94 -16.95 7.88
CA ARG A 7 -11.92 -16.87 8.95
C ARG A 7 -10.65 -17.64 8.58
N ARG A 8 -10.77 -18.85 8.04
CA ARG A 8 -9.60 -19.62 7.59
C ARG A 8 -8.80 -18.89 6.49
N LYS A 9 -9.48 -18.20 5.60
CA LYS A 9 -8.79 -17.35 4.60
C LYS A 9 -8.04 -16.21 5.27
N LEU A 10 -8.63 -15.53 6.24
CA LEU A 10 -7.97 -14.46 6.98
C LEU A 10 -6.76 -14.98 7.77
N ASP A 11 -6.86 -16.17 8.38
CA ASP A 11 -5.74 -16.80 9.10
C ASP A 11 -4.57 -17.11 8.15
N ALA A 12 -4.86 -17.53 6.91
CA ALA A 12 -3.84 -17.76 5.90
C ALA A 12 -3.18 -16.45 5.44
N GLU A 13 -3.95 -15.39 5.22
CA GLU A 13 -3.40 -14.08 4.84
C GLU A 13 -2.60 -13.45 6.00
N GLU A 14 -3.04 -13.58 7.23
CA GLU A 14 -2.30 -13.15 8.42
C GLU A 14 -0.92 -13.81 8.49
N LYS A 15 -0.86 -15.13 8.33
CA LYS A 15 0.42 -15.88 8.28
C LYS A 15 1.32 -15.43 7.12
N LYS A 16 0.73 -15.13 5.97
CA LYS A 16 1.45 -14.70 4.78
C LYS A 16 2.02 -13.28 4.90
N LEU A 17 1.29 -12.37 5.56
CA LEU A 17 1.61 -10.95 5.66
C LEU A 17 2.29 -10.57 6.97
N GLY A 18 2.17 -11.42 8.01
CA GLY A 18 2.77 -11.17 9.32
C GLY A 18 2.04 -10.12 10.17
N GLU A 19 0.85 -9.68 9.75
CA GLU A 19 0.08 -8.63 10.42
C GLU A 19 -1.32 -9.11 10.79
N SER A 20 -1.82 -8.70 11.98
CA SER A 20 -3.13 -9.13 12.48
C SER A 20 -4.28 -8.73 11.54
N MET A 21 -5.20 -9.69 11.32
CA MET A 21 -6.44 -9.53 10.59
C MET A 21 -7.67 -9.45 11.50
N ASP A 22 -7.50 -9.11 12.79
CA ASP A 22 -8.57 -9.13 13.80
C ASP A 22 -9.74 -8.21 13.45
N TYR A 23 -9.47 -7.03 12.88
CA TYR A 23 -10.54 -6.13 12.44
C TYR A 23 -11.42 -6.76 11.34
N LEU A 24 -10.83 -7.54 10.43
CA LEU A 24 -11.58 -8.26 9.40
C LEU A 24 -12.33 -9.45 9.97
N ARG A 25 -11.77 -10.14 10.98
CA ARG A 25 -12.48 -11.18 11.74
C ARG A 25 -13.70 -10.61 12.42
N HIS A 26 -13.57 -9.44 13.06
CA HIS A 26 -14.70 -8.73 13.65
C HIS A 26 -15.79 -8.45 12.59
N VAL A 27 -15.41 -7.95 11.42
CA VAL A 27 -16.37 -7.70 10.32
C VAL A 27 -17.04 -9.01 9.88
N VAL A 28 -16.27 -10.11 9.70
CA VAL A 28 -16.83 -11.43 9.34
C VAL A 28 -17.79 -11.95 10.39
N ASP A 29 -17.46 -11.81 11.67
CA ASP A 29 -18.29 -12.31 12.77
C ASP A 29 -19.58 -11.50 12.93
N THR A 30 -19.52 -10.21 12.68
CA THR A 30 -20.68 -9.33 12.73
C THR A 30 -21.55 -9.53 11.49
N SER A 31 -20.98 -9.47 10.30
CA SER A 31 -21.69 -9.60 9.04
C SER A 31 -20.82 -10.15 7.91
N PRO A 32 -20.90 -11.44 7.58
CA PRO A 32 -20.20 -12.00 6.44
C PRO A 32 -20.49 -11.27 5.11
N THR A 33 -21.70 -10.77 4.94
CA THR A 33 -22.07 -10.00 3.75
C THR A 33 -21.36 -8.66 3.68
N ALA A 34 -21.20 -7.95 4.83
CA ALA A 34 -20.42 -6.72 4.89
C ALA A 34 -18.94 -6.98 4.54
N PHE A 35 -18.37 -8.08 5.06
CA PHE A 35 -17.02 -8.50 4.69
C PHE A 35 -16.88 -8.76 3.18
N LEU A 36 -17.81 -9.48 2.56
CA LEU A 36 -17.76 -9.75 1.12
C LEU A 36 -17.84 -8.46 0.29
N ARG A 37 -18.65 -7.48 0.71
CA ARG A 37 -18.70 -6.15 0.08
C ARG A 37 -17.37 -5.41 0.23
N PHE A 38 -16.78 -5.43 1.42
CA PHE A 38 -15.45 -4.86 1.64
C PHE A 38 -14.39 -5.55 0.77
N ALA A 39 -14.39 -6.88 0.73
CA ALA A 39 -13.47 -7.66 -0.08
C ALA A 39 -13.64 -7.41 -1.59
N SER A 40 -14.83 -7.00 -2.06
CA SER A 40 -15.07 -6.66 -3.47
C SER A 40 -14.35 -5.39 -3.93
N ILE A 41 -13.83 -4.58 -3.00
CA ILE A 41 -13.00 -3.42 -3.32
C ILE A 41 -11.53 -3.84 -3.61
N MET A 42 -11.11 -5.03 -3.18
CA MET A 42 -9.72 -5.49 -3.35
C MET A 42 -9.23 -5.55 -4.81
N PRO A 43 -10.05 -5.93 -5.83
CA PRO A 43 -9.66 -5.84 -7.23
C PRO A 43 -9.29 -4.43 -7.68
N PHE A 44 -9.99 -3.42 -7.17
CA PHE A 44 -9.67 -2.01 -7.40
C PHE A 44 -8.27 -1.66 -6.82
N ALA A 45 -7.97 -2.12 -5.60
CA ALA A 45 -6.69 -1.91 -4.93
C ALA A 45 -5.50 -2.57 -5.64
N ASN A 46 -5.74 -3.49 -6.57
CA ASN A 46 -4.71 -4.21 -7.33
C ASN A 46 -4.76 -3.89 -8.84
N SER A 47 -5.52 -2.87 -9.24
CA SER A 47 -5.72 -2.51 -10.65
C SER A 47 -4.55 -1.68 -11.18
N ARG A 48 -3.42 -2.33 -11.43
CA ARG A 48 -2.22 -1.73 -12.02
C ARG A 48 -1.85 -2.45 -13.32
N LYS A 49 -1.80 -1.72 -14.43
CA LYS A 49 -1.43 -2.25 -15.76
C LYS A 49 -0.43 -1.37 -16.51
N VAL A 50 -0.47 -0.07 -16.28
CA VAL A 50 0.36 0.95 -16.98
C VAL A 50 1.36 1.56 -16.02
N LEU A 51 0.93 1.89 -14.81
CA LEU A 51 1.79 2.53 -13.82
C LEU A 51 2.94 1.59 -13.41
N PRO A 52 4.21 2.05 -13.38
CA PRO A 52 5.31 1.28 -12.83
C PRO A 52 5.01 0.82 -11.38
N LYS A 53 5.49 -0.36 -11.00
CA LYS A 53 5.27 -0.87 -9.63
C LYS A 53 5.89 0.05 -8.58
N GLU A 54 7.03 0.65 -8.90
CA GLU A 54 7.73 1.60 -8.04
C GLU A 54 6.82 2.79 -7.71
N ALA A 55 6.25 3.43 -8.73
CA ALA A 55 5.33 4.55 -8.58
C ALA A 55 4.06 4.17 -7.80
N TRP A 56 3.54 2.96 -8.05
CA TRP A 56 2.41 2.42 -7.31
C TRP A 56 2.69 2.30 -5.82
N TYR A 57 3.82 1.67 -5.44
CA TYR A 57 4.17 1.48 -4.03
C TYR A 57 4.60 2.77 -3.34
N VAL A 58 5.29 3.69 -4.04
CA VAL A 58 5.60 5.03 -3.50
C VAL A 58 4.30 5.75 -3.10
N ALA A 59 3.30 5.77 -3.99
CA ALA A 59 2.03 6.43 -3.72
C ALA A 59 1.29 5.80 -2.53
N GLN A 60 1.28 4.46 -2.43
CA GLN A 60 0.65 3.75 -1.31
C GLN A 60 1.37 4.00 0.01
N ILE A 61 2.71 3.92 0.05
CA ILE A 61 3.51 4.12 1.26
C ILE A 61 3.30 5.53 1.79
N VAL A 62 3.41 6.56 0.94
CA VAL A 62 3.20 7.96 1.33
C VAL A 62 1.80 8.19 1.88
N SER A 63 0.77 7.64 1.23
CA SER A 63 -0.61 7.76 1.70
C SER A 63 -0.84 7.06 3.04
N LEU A 64 -0.22 5.90 3.27
CA LEU A 64 -0.33 5.14 4.52
C LEU A 64 0.43 5.77 5.68
N GLN A 65 1.55 6.46 5.41
CA GLN A 65 2.25 7.25 6.42
C GLN A 65 1.35 8.36 6.96
N HIS A 66 0.58 9.00 6.09
CA HIS A 66 -0.38 10.03 6.50
C HIS A 66 -1.53 9.47 7.36
N GLU A 67 -1.98 8.24 7.10
CA GLU A 67 -3.06 7.58 7.85
C GLU A 67 -2.61 7.00 9.22
N ASP A 68 -1.34 7.12 9.57
CA ASP A 68 -0.75 6.60 10.83
C ASP A 68 -1.12 5.12 11.15
N CYS A 69 -1.15 4.28 10.12
CA CYS A 69 -1.46 2.86 10.27
C CYS A 69 -0.22 1.99 10.06
N GLY A 70 0.62 1.83 11.08
CA GLY A 70 1.85 1.03 11.03
C GLY A 70 1.65 -0.38 10.45
N PRO A 71 0.66 -1.19 10.92
CA PRO A 71 0.40 -2.51 10.33
C PRO A 71 0.00 -2.47 8.85
N CYS A 72 -0.76 -1.45 8.41
CA CYS A 72 -1.12 -1.30 7.00
C CYS A 72 0.11 -0.96 6.15
N LEU A 73 0.95 -0.07 6.65
CA LEU A 73 2.21 0.30 6.03
C LEU A 73 3.15 -0.90 5.93
N GLN A 74 3.27 -1.72 7.00
CA GLN A 74 4.08 -2.94 7.00
C GLN A 74 3.60 -3.95 5.95
N ILE A 75 2.30 -4.14 5.80
CA ILE A 75 1.73 -5.00 4.76
C ILE A 75 2.16 -4.51 3.37
N THR A 76 2.05 -3.22 3.11
CA THR A 76 2.43 -2.63 1.82
C THR A 76 3.92 -2.78 1.53
N VAL A 77 4.79 -2.55 2.52
CA VAL A 77 6.24 -2.78 2.40
C VAL A 77 6.54 -4.26 2.13
N THR A 78 5.87 -5.17 2.83
CA THR A 78 6.02 -6.62 2.61
C THR A 78 5.62 -7.03 1.18
N LEU A 79 4.54 -6.45 0.65
CA LEU A 79 4.10 -6.70 -0.72
C LEU A 79 5.08 -6.10 -1.74
N ALA A 80 5.57 -4.89 -1.51
CA ALA A 80 6.59 -4.25 -2.36
C ALA A 80 7.88 -5.09 -2.43
N GLN A 81 8.33 -5.66 -1.30
CA GLN A 81 9.47 -6.56 -1.27
C GLN A 81 9.21 -7.84 -2.07
N LYS A 82 8.01 -8.44 -1.97
CA LYS A 82 7.62 -9.62 -2.78
C LYS A 82 7.61 -9.29 -4.27
N ASP A 83 7.20 -8.10 -4.64
CA ASP A 83 7.23 -7.59 -6.02
C ASP A 83 8.63 -7.13 -6.45
N ARG A 84 9.65 -7.32 -5.61
CA ARG A 84 11.05 -6.95 -5.90
C ARG A 84 11.20 -5.46 -6.23
N VAL A 85 10.55 -4.62 -5.46
CA VAL A 85 10.80 -3.19 -5.46
C VAL A 85 12.12 -2.93 -4.73
N ASP A 86 12.90 -1.96 -5.22
CA ASP A 86 14.21 -1.64 -4.65
C ASP A 86 14.12 -1.24 -3.17
N VAL A 87 14.93 -1.89 -2.33
CA VAL A 87 14.94 -1.68 -0.88
C VAL A 87 15.43 -0.28 -0.51
N GLY A 88 16.43 0.24 -1.24
CA GLY A 88 16.96 1.58 -1.02
C GLY A 88 15.91 2.65 -1.29
N MET A 89 15.16 2.49 -2.39
CA MET A 89 14.05 3.38 -2.73
C MET A 89 12.95 3.31 -1.65
N MET A 90 12.52 2.12 -1.22
CA MET A 90 11.50 1.99 -0.17
C MET A 90 11.94 2.66 1.14
N ARG A 91 13.20 2.50 1.52
CA ARG A 91 13.78 3.16 2.70
C ARG A 91 13.77 4.67 2.54
N ALA A 92 14.20 5.19 1.39
CA ALA A 92 14.18 6.63 1.11
C ALA A 92 12.75 7.21 1.21
N VAL A 93 11.74 6.47 0.74
CA VAL A 93 10.32 6.88 0.86
C VAL A 93 9.87 6.89 2.31
N LEU A 94 10.19 5.84 3.08
CA LEU A 94 9.81 5.73 4.49
C LEU A 94 10.45 6.81 5.35
N ASP A 95 11.71 7.14 5.07
CA ASP A 95 12.47 8.18 5.78
C ASP A 95 12.15 9.61 5.29
N GLY A 96 11.32 9.77 4.27
CA GLY A 96 11.04 11.06 3.64
C GLY A 96 12.24 11.68 2.91
N ASN A 97 13.27 10.88 2.62
CA ASN A 97 14.50 11.35 1.99
C ASN A 97 14.38 11.42 0.47
N LYS A 98 13.71 12.45 -0.01
CA LYS A 98 13.43 12.66 -1.44
C LYS A 98 14.69 12.82 -2.29
N SER A 99 15.81 13.24 -1.71
CA SER A 99 17.07 13.41 -2.45
C SER A 99 17.68 12.08 -2.92
N GLN A 100 17.28 10.96 -2.33
CA GLN A 100 17.68 9.61 -2.73
C GLN A 100 16.71 8.96 -3.73
N LEU A 101 15.62 9.64 -4.09
CA LEU A 101 14.66 9.17 -5.09
C LEU A 101 15.06 9.68 -6.48
N SER A 102 14.75 8.92 -7.52
CA SER A 102 14.77 9.45 -8.87
C SER A 102 13.78 10.62 -8.99
N GLU A 103 13.99 11.52 -9.96
CA GLU A 103 13.06 12.63 -10.20
C GLU A 103 11.62 12.14 -10.35
N GLU A 104 11.44 11.04 -11.09
CA GLU A 104 10.14 10.41 -11.29
C GLU A 104 9.49 9.97 -9.97
N MET A 105 10.23 9.28 -9.10
CA MET A 105 9.68 8.82 -7.83
C MET A 105 9.48 9.97 -6.84
N ALA A 106 10.30 11.02 -6.89
CA ALA A 106 10.12 12.23 -6.11
C ALA A 106 8.83 13.00 -6.54
N ASP A 107 8.53 13.03 -7.85
CA ASP A 107 7.28 13.61 -8.35
C ASP A 107 6.05 12.84 -7.84
N VAL A 108 6.09 11.50 -7.89
CA VAL A 108 5.02 10.64 -7.36
C VAL A 108 4.86 10.83 -5.86
N TYR A 109 5.98 10.86 -5.12
CA TYR A 109 6.00 11.12 -3.67
C TYR A 109 5.31 12.44 -3.34
N ASN A 110 5.75 13.54 -3.99
CA ASN A 110 5.21 14.87 -3.74
C ASN A 110 3.74 14.98 -4.12
N PHE A 111 3.34 14.34 -5.22
CA PHE A 111 1.94 14.29 -5.64
C PHE A 111 1.07 13.53 -4.62
N ALA A 112 1.47 12.33 -4.20
CA ALA A 112 0.75 11.56 -3.19
C ALA A 112 0.65 12.33 -1.86
N GLN A 113 1.72 13.04 -1.46
CA GLN A 113 1.75 13.87 -0.28
C GLN A 113 0.77 15.04 -0.39
N SER A 114 0.73 15.76 -1.51
CA SER A 114 -0.20 16.88 -1.72
C SER A 114 -1.67 16.42 -1.68
N ILE A 115 -1.98 15.26 -2.25
CA ILE A 115 -3.33 14.69 -2.18
C ILE A 115 -3.69 14.27 -0.74
N ALA A 116 -2.73 13.74 0.03
CA ALA A 116 -2.98 13.31 1.41
C ALA A 116 -3.25 14.49 2.35
N HIS A 117 -2.49 15.58 2.22
CA HIS A 117 -2.58 16.74 3.10
C HIS A 117 -3.66 17.75 2.68
N SER A 118 -4.09 17.76 1.42
CA SER A 118 -5.11 18.68 0.87
C SER A 118 -4.80 20.18 1.04
N ASP A 119 -3.54 20.52 1.26
CA ASP A 119 -3.08 21.90 1.58
C ASP A 119 -2.30 22.56 0.44
N THR A 120 -1.93 21.82 -0.58
CA THR A 120 -1.18 22.30 -1.74
C THR A 120 -1.90 21.97 -3.04
N ASP A 121 -1.79 22.87 -4.02
CA ASP A 121 -2.31 22.64 -5.36
C ASP A 121 -1.45 21.60 -6.09
N PRO A 122 -1.98 20.43 -6.44
CA PRO A 122 -1.23 19.38 -7.11
C PRO A 122 -1.20 19.52 -8.64
N ASP A 123 -1.73 20.61 -9.23
CA ASP A 123 -1.99 20.71 -10.66
C ASP A 123 -0.73 20.59 -11.51
N ALA A 124 0.34 21.25 -11.15
CA ALA A 124 1.61 21.15 -11.90
C ALA A 124 2.19 19.73 -11.87
N LEU A 125 2.14 19.06 -10.72
CA LEU A 125 2.58 17.65 -10.60
C LEU A 125 1.64 16.71 -11.34
N ARG A 126 0.33 16.97 -11.32
CA ARG A 126 -0.67 16.20 -12.07
C ARG A 126 -0.38 16.23 -13.56
N GLU A 127 -0.11 17.41 -14.13
CA GLU A 127 0.22 17.53 -15.55
C GLU A 127 1.55 16.84 -15.90
N LYS A 128 2.55 16.95 -15.03
CA LYS A 128 3.83 16.26 -15.21
C LYS A 128 3.65 14.73 -15.22
N LEU A 129 2.87 14.19 -14.27
CA LEU A 129 2.57 12.76 -14.20
C LEU A 129 1.63 12.29 -15.32
N ARG A 130 0.68 13.14 -15.74
CA ARG A 130 -0.16 12.87 -16.92
C ARG A 130 0.68 12.76 -18.19
N THR A 131 1.62 13.65 -18.39
CA THR A 131 2.54 13.60 -19.53
C THR A 131 3.36 12.32 -19.54
N ARG A 132 3.78 11.84 -18.35
CA ARG A 132 4.62 10.65 -18.20
C ARG A 132 3.84 9.34 -18.32
N TYR A 133 2.68 9.23 -17.70
CA TYR A 133 1.93 7.96 -17.56
C TYR A 133 0.61 7.94 -18.32
N GLY A 134 0.20 9.06 -18.90
CA GLY A 134 -1.12 9.24 -19.51
C GLY A 134 -2.25 9.26 -18.47
N ASP A 135 -3.48 9.51 -18.94
CA ASP A 135 -4.66 9.53 -18.07
C ASP A 135 -4.90 8.19 -17.36
N ARG A 136 -4.60 7.08 -18.04
CA ARG A 136 -4.72 5.76 -17.45
C ARG A 136 -3.78 5.57 -16.25
N GLY A 137 -2.53 6.01 -16.38
CA GLY A 137 -1.57 5.96 -15.26
C GLY A 137 -2.00 6.84 -14.10
N LEU A 138 -2.60 8.02 -14.37
CA LEU A 138 -3.19 8.86 -13.32
C LEU A 138 -4.37 8.19 -12.62
N ILE A 139 -5.23 7.49 -13.35
CA ILE A 139 -6.33 6.71 -12.75
C ILE A 139 -5.77 5.62 -11.84
N GLU A 140 -4.76 4.88 -12.30
CA GLU A 140 -4.11 3.85 -11.49
C GLU A 140 -3.43 4.46 -10.26
N LEU A 141 -2.79 5.63 -10.37
CA LEU A 141 -2.20 6.36 -9.25
C LEU A 141 -3.28 6.79 -8.22
N ALA A 142 -4.41 7.30 -8.71
CA ALA A 142 -5.55 7.63 -7.85
C ALA A 142 -6.07 6.38 -7.10
N TYR A 143 -6.08 5.22 -7.77
CA TYR A 143 -6.47 3.95 -7.15
C TYR A 143 -5.46 3.50 -6.09
N ALA A 144 -4.16 3.68 -6.32
CA ALA A 144 -3.14 3.38 -5.33
C ALA A 144 -3.34 4.22 -4.06
N ILE A 145 -3.56 5.53 -4.21
CA ILE A 145 -3.76 6.46 -3.10
C ILE A 145 -5.07 6.15 -2.36
N ALA A 146 -6.18 6.04 -3.07
CA ALA A 146 -7.50 5.85 -2.47
C ALA A 146 -7.63 4.51 -1.76
N SER A 147 -7.16 3.42 -2.38
CA SER A 147 -7.27 2.07 -1.80
C SER A 147 -6.44 1.89 -0.53
N SER A 148 -5.29 2.55 -0.43
CA SER A 148 -4.45 2.47 0.77
C SER A 148 -5.08 3.15 1.99
N ARG A 149 -5.99 4.10 1.80
CA ARG A 149 -6.70 4.80 2.89
C ARG A 149 -7.91 4.05 3.44
N ILE A 150 -8.47 3.10 2.70
CA ILE A 150 -9.68 2.37 3.11
C ILE A 150 -9.45 1.50 4.35
N PRO A 151 -8.44 0.59 4.42
CA PRO A 151 -8.22 -0.26 5.59
C PRO A 151 -7.92 0.51 6.88
N PRO A 152 -7.06 1.57 6.91
CA PRO A 152 -6.86 2.39 8.08
C PRO A 152 -8.16 3.02 8.61
N THR A 153 -8.97 3.60 7.73
CA THR A 153 -10.26 4.19 8.10
C THR A 153 -11.18 3.17 8.77
N VAL A 154 -11.31 1.96 8.19
CA VAL A 154 -12.13 0.89 8.78
C VAL A 154 -11.58 0.47 10.13
N LYS A 155 -10.25 0.31 10.27
CA LYS A 155 -9.61 -0.02 11.56
C LYS A 155 -9.88 1.05 12.62
N SER A 156 -9.76 2.34 12.26
CA SER A 156 -10.01 3.45 13.17
C SER A 156 -11.44 3.45 13.68
N VAL A 157 -12.43 3.34 12.79
CA VAL A 157 -13.86 3.32 13.16
C VAL A 157 -14.20 2.13 14.05
N LEU A 158 -13.58 0.98 13.82
CA LEU A 158 -13.82 -0.24 14.61
C LEU A 158 -12.96 -0.34 15.89
N GLY A 159 -12.10 0.65 16.19
CA GLY A 159 -11.24 0.66 17.36
C GLY A 159 -10.02 -0.26 17.26
N TYR A 160 -9.60 -0.64 16.05
CA TYR A 160 -8.44 -1.50 15.79
C TYR A 160 -7.21 -0.71 15.30
N ALA A 161 -7.30 0.60 15.17
CA ALA A 161 -6.15 1.44 14.88
C ALA A 161 -5.25 1.48 16.12
N LYS A 162 -4.12 0.79 16.06
CA LYS A 162 -3.04 0.90 17.04
C LYS A 162 -1.97 1.76 16.40
N SER A 163 -1.70 2.92 16.99
CA SER A 163 -0.65 3.83 16.58
C SER A 163 0.73 3.16 16.64
N CYS A 164 1.62 3.61 15.76
CA CYS A 164 3.07 3.42 15.82
C CYS A 164 3.56 1.99 16.04
N LYS A 165 3.50 1.17 15.00
CA LYS A 165 4.39 0.02 14.87
C LYS A 165 5.54 0.44 13.97
N GLU A 166 6.76 0.29 14.45
CA GLU A 166 7.95 0.53 13.65
C GLU A 166 7.94 -0.41 12.43
N VAL A 167 8.11 0.16 11.23
CA VAL A 167 8.08 -0.61 9.98
C VAL A 167 9.47 -1.19 9.73
N SER A 168 9.54 -2.50 9.55
CA SER A 168 10.79 -3.20 9.26
C SER A 168 10.90 -3.57 7.77
N ILE A 169 12.08 -3.29 7.19
CA ILE A 169 12.45 -3.79 5.87
C ILE A 169 13.41 -4.97 6.10
N THR A 170 13.01 -6.16 5.68
CA THR A 170 13.87 -7.33 5.77
C THR A 170 14.98 -7.25 4.73
N THR A 171 16.23 -7.11 5.19
CA THR A 171 17.44 -7.06 4.35
C THR A 171 17.92 -8.48 4.04
N THR A 172 17.05 -9.41 3.67
CA THR A 172 17.53 -10.73 3.24
C THR A 172 18.06 -10.60 1.82
N ALA A 173 19.38 -10.61 1.68
CA ALA A 173 20.04 -10.77 0.39
C ALA A 173 19.48 -12.05 -0.25
N MET A 174 18.89 -11.94 -1.45
CA MET A 174 18.51 -13.11 -2.22
C MET A 174 19.77 -13.92 -2.54
N PRO A 175 19.73 -15.26 -2.43
CA PRO A 175 20.84 -16.07 -2.92
C PRO A 175 21.01 -15.79 -4.42
N THR A 176 22.16 -15.30 -4.80
CA THR A 176 22.63 -15.25 -6.18
C THR A 176 22.59 -16.67 -6.72
N ARG A 177 21.84 -16.89 -7.81
CA ARG A 177 21.98 -18.14 -8.57
C ARG A 177 23.40 -18.18 -9.09
N GLU A 178 24.26 -18.91 -8.41
CA GLU A 178 25.52 -19.35 -8.98
C GLU A 178 25.21 -20.22 -10.19
N ASN A 179 25.90 -19.91 -11.27
CA ASN A 179 25.86 -20.61 -12.54
C ASN A 179 26.13 -22.10 -12.33
N VAL A 180 25.15 -22.94 -12.73
CA VAL A 180 25.42 -24.35 -12.99
C VAL A 180 25.98 -24.41 -14.42
N VAL A 181 27.26 -24.72 -14.48
CA VAL A 181 27.99 -25.11 -15.68
C VAL A 181 27.53 -26.48 -16.12
#